data_dee2c56a9964165c742c253dc548198c
#
_entry.id   dee2c56a9964165c742c253dc548198c
#
_cell.length_a   1.000
_cell.length_b   1.000
_cell.length_c   1.000
_cell.angle_alpha   90.00
_cell.angle_beta   90.00
_cell.angle_gamma   90.00
#
_symmetry.space_group_name_H-M   'P 1'
#
loop_
_entity.id
_entity.type
_entity.pdbx_description
1 polymer ?
#
loop_
_entity_poly.entity_id
_entity_poly.type
_entity_poly.pdbx_seq_one_letter_code
_entity_poly.pdbx_strand_id
1 'polypeptide(L)'
;MNKEDYLDKEKALVSAQRKASKVKWPCLCPKCTDKAINSHLLQRHGILSHVTVDNHLYEITREDAFKWHDNYPVRFKKVGLNNAISYPLFCDKHDTEIFLPIESGTIDFDDYRSQLLFSYRAVCAEIRKKEVNILESKENMTNIEEMSLAGEAILVGGDKGIKDLNYYKYLLEDELKTNKGKFTFFHYSYPVLDIYSSATMSYEIFDSKSERQVEEALKKKVWDALFIHIIPQSSSTEIIIGYHNNHTSRDMEDYVKSWNSLGRDEIGYKLTDLFVVHVEDWGLSPRLFEKIPEERFRKFFELQAKYSTVVAEQKTNVGYNLFEGLL
;
A
#
# COMPACT_ATOMS: atom_id res chain seq x y z
N MET A 1 -32.96 4.49 -11.03
CA MET A 1 -31.92 5.36 -11.65
C MET A 1 -32.03 5.17 -13.14
N ASN A 2 -32.18 6.23 -13.92
CA ASN A 2 -32.25 6.11 -15.37
C ASN A 2 -30.79 6.00 -15.95
N LYS A 3 -30.68 5.63 -17.23
CA LYS A 3 -29.37 5.42 -17.89
C LYS A 3 -28.57 6.71 -18.02
N GLU A 4 -29.22 7.86 -18.03
CA GLU A 4 -28.62 9.19 -18.16
C GLU A 4 -27.98 9.62 -16.85
N ASP A 5 -28.66 9.42 -15.70
CA ASP A 5 -28.13 9.66 -14.35
C ASP A 5 -26.87 8.83 -14.06
N TYR A 6 -26.86 7.56 -14.52
CA TYR A 6 -25.72 6.68 -14.36
C TYR A 6 -24.50 7.20 -15.14
N LEU A 7 -24.70 7.58 -16.41
CA LEU A 7 -23.65 8.11 -17.27
C LEU A 7 -23.04 9.42 -16.74
N ASP A 8 -23.84 10.29 -16.14
CA ASP A 8 -23.34 11.56 -15.60
C ASP A 8 -22.53 11.34 -14.31
N LYS A 9 -22.88 10.37 -13.49
CA LYS A 9 -22.04 9.96 -12.34
C LYS A 9 -20.70 9.39 -12.79
N GLU A 10 -20.68 8.53 -13.80
CA GLU A 10 -19.43 8.00 -14.37
C GLU A 10 -18.53 9.14 -14.90
N LYS A 11 -19.10 10.10 -15.63
CA LYS A 11 -18.36 11.28 -16.11
C LYS A 11 -17.77 12.11 -14.96
N ALA A 12 -18.52 12.30 -13.88
CA ALA A 12 -18.07 13.02 -12.70
C ALA A 12 -16.87 12.32 -12.04
N LEU A 13 -16.95 10.99 -11.82
CA LEU A 13 -15.87 10.18 -11.26
C LEU A 13 -14.59 10.27 -12.11
N VAL A 14 -14.72 10.09 -13.42
CA VAL A 14 -13.56 10.19 -14.34
C VAL A 14 -12.98 11.61 -14.37
N SER A 15 -13.83 12.65 -14.27
CA SER A 15 -13.38 14.03 -14.19
C SER A 15 -12.56 14.28 -12.92
N ALA A 16 -13.01 13.79 -11.77
CA ALA A 16 -12.29 13.91 -10.49
C ALA A 16 -10.91 13.23 -10.55
N GLN A 17 -10.85 12.01 -11.07
CA GLN A 17 -9.58 11.28 -11.26
C GLN A 17 -8.61 12.06 -12.18
N ARG A 18 -9.10 12.60 -13.30
CA ARG A 18 -8.29 13.40 -14.23
C ARG A 18 -7.81 14.71 -13.63
N LYS A 19 -8.59 15.36 -12.76
CA LYS A 19 -8.16 16.56 -12.04
C LYS A 19 -7.05 16.21 -11.05
N ALA A 20 -7.23 15.16 -10.25
CA ALA A 20 -6.23 14.71 -9.28
C ALA A 20 -4.90 14.33 -9.96
N SER A 21 -4.95 13.64 -11.10
CA SER A 21 -3.74 13.24 -11.86
C SER A 21 -2.94 14.42 -12.44
N LYS A 22 -3.54 15.61 -12.60
CA LYS A 22 -2.87 16.82 -13.12
C LYS A 22 -2.24 17.68 -12.02
N VAL A 23 -2.45 17.37 -10.77
CA VAL A 23 -1.90 18.14 -9.65
C VAL A 23 -0.38 18.03 -9.64
N LYS A 24 0.27 19.18 -9.56
CA LYS A 24 1.72 19.26 -9.37
C LYS A 24 2.02 19.24 -7.88
N TRP A 25 2.28 18.04 -7.36
CA TRP A 25 2.54 17.85 -5.96
C TRP A 25 3.91 18.41 -5.53
N PRO A 26 4.02 19.01 -4.33
CA PRO A 26 5.32 19.41 -3.79
C PRO A 26 6.09 18.19 -3.26
N CYS A 27 7.40 18.34 -3.15
CA CYS A 27 8.28 17.37 -2.52
C CYS A 27 7.90 17.16 -1.05
N LEU A 28 7.88 15.91 -0.59
CA LEU A 28 7.57 15.56 0.81
C LEU A 28 8.76 15.71 1.77
N CYS A 29 9.96 16.03 1.28
CA CYS A 29 11.09 16.37 2.13
C CYS A 29 10.80 17.67 2.90
N PRO A 30 11.06 17.74 4.24
CA PRO A 30 10.76 18.93 5.04
C PRO A 30 11.39 20.20 4.47
N LYS A 31 10.60 21.27 4.43
CA LYS A 31 11.00 22.61 3.94
C LYS A 31 11.34 22.68 2.44
N CYS A 32 11.20 21.62 1.68
CA CYS A 32 11.38 21.64 0.24
C CYS A 32 10.09 22.09 -0.45
N THR A 33 10.22 23.05 -1.38
CA THR A 33 9.10 23.56 -2.18
C THR A 33 9.16 23.11 -3.65
N ASP A 34 10.19 22.34 -4.01
CA ASP A 34 10.35 21.85 -5.38
C ASP A 34 9.24 20.86 -5.75
N LYS A 35 8.99 20.75 -7.05
CA LYS A 35 8.02 19.80 -7.57
C LYS A 35 8.51 18.36 -7.38
N ALA A 36 7.61 17.50 -6.88
CA ALA A 36 7.86 16.07 -6.82
C ALA A 36 7.91 15.45 -8.22
N ILE A 37 8.78 14.45 -8.38
CA ILE A 37 8.82 13.52 -9.52
C ILE A 37 8.20 12.19 -9.11
N ASN A 38 7.93 11.30 -10.05
CA ASN A 38 7.52 9.95 -9.75
C ASN A 38 8.67 9.16 -9.13
N SER A 39 8.58 8.94 -7.82
CA SER A 39 9.52 8.13 -7.04
C SER A 39 9.00 6.68 -6.97
N HIS A 40 9.82 5.71 -7.32
CA HIS A 40 9.47 4.30 -7.21
C HIS A 40 9.60 3.84 -5.75
N LEU A 41 8.67 3.04 -5.27
CA LEU A 41 8.77 2.47 -3.91
C LEU A 41 9.88 1.43 -3.79
N LEU A 42 10.10 0.65 -4.85
CA LEU A 42 11.18 -0.30 -4.97
C LEU A 42 12.03 0.02 -6.21
N GLN A 43 13.32 -0.17 -6.11
CA GLN A 43 14.28 0.11 -7.17
C GLN A 43 13.94 -0.63 -8.46
N ARG A 44 13.90 0.10 -9.60
CA ARG A 44 13.54 -0.48 -10.91
C ARG A 44 14.53 -1.53 -11.40
N HIS A 45 15.82 -1.18 -11.42
CA HIS A 45 16.85 -2.00 -12.08
C HIS A 45 17.52 -3.01 -11.16
N GLY A 46 17.38 -2.87 -9.84
CA GLY A 46 17.97 -3.80 -8.86
C GLY A 46 16.95 -4.72 -8.19
N ILE A 47 15.68 -4.30 -8.11
CA ILE A 47 14.63 -5.05 -7.40
C ILE A 47 13.54 -5.49 -8.38
N LEU A 48 12.79 -4.55 -8.95
CA LEU A 48 11.65 -4.88 -9.80
C LEU A 48 12.05 -5.60 -11.09
N SER A 49 13.27 -5.36 -11.59
CA SER A 49 13.79 -6.06 -12.77
C SER A 49 13.87 -7.59 -12.60
N HIS A 50 13.96 -8.11 -11.37
CA HIS A 50 13.99 -9.56 -11.13
C HIS A 50 12.65 -10.25 -11.42
N VAL A 51 11.54 -9.50 -11.35
CA VAL A 51 10.19 -10.03 -11.54
C VAL A 51 9.51 -9.55 -12.83
N THR A 52 10.21 -8.79 -13.68
CA THR A 52 9.68 -8.37 -14.98
C THR A 52 9.77 -9.45 -16.04
N VAL A 53 8.87 -9.38 -17.02
CA VAL A 53 8.98 -10.02 -18.33
C VAL A 53 8.76 -8.94 -19.37
N ASP A 54 9.69 -8.79 -20.31
CA ASP A 54 9.66 -7.73 -21.35
C ASP A 54 9.43 -6.32 -20.76
N ASN A 55 10.09 -6.02 -19.63
CA ASN A 55 9.93 -4.76 -18.87
C ASN A 55 8.50 -4.47 -18.41
N HIS A 56 7.69 -5.49 -18.17
CA HIS A 56 6.33 -5.34 -17.66
C HIS A 56 6.10 -6.17 -16.41
N LEU A 57 5.12 -5.72 -15.64
CA LEU A 57 4.60 -6.30 -14.39
C LEU A 57 3.07 -6.26 -14.42
N TYR A 58 2.43 -6.93 -13.47
CA TYR A 58 0.99 -6.78 -13.24
C TYR A 58 0.73 -6.16 -11.87
N GLU A 59 -0.07 -5.10 -11.85
CA GLU A 59 -0.49 -4.39 -10.63
C GLU A 59 -1.99 -4.21 -10.58
N ILE A 60 -2.55 -4.13 -9.38
CA ILE A 60 -3.93 -3.69 -9.20
C ILE A 60 -3.97 -2.19 -9.47
N THR A 61 -4.79 -1.80 -10.41
CA THR A 61 -5.01 -0.40 -10.76
C THR A 61 -6.49 -0.09 -10.77
N ARG A 62 -6.84 1.14 -10.46
CA ARG A 62 -8.21 1.61 -10.63
C ARG A 62 -8.61 1.55 -12.10
N GLU A 63 -9.82 1.08 -12.32
CA GLU A 63 -10.42 1.07 -13.65
C GLU A 63 -11.20 2.38 -13.87
N ASP A 64 -11.24 2.82 -15.11
CA ASP A 64 -12.14 3.88 -15.54
C ASP A 64 -13.59 3.46 -15.27
N ALA A 65 -14.39 4.33 -14.65
CA ALA A 65 -15.76 4.02 -14.27
C ALA A 65 -16.61 3.49 -15.44
N PHE A 66 -16.35 3.94 -16.67
CA PHE A 66 -16.99 3.44 -17.89
C PHE A 66 -16.66 1.97 -18.24
N LYS A 67 -15.65 1.40 -17.58
CA LYS A 67 -15.14 0.05 -17.86
C LYS A 67 -15.29 -0.90 -16.68
N TRP A 68 -16.07 -0.52 -15.66
CA TRP A 68 -16.29 -1.40 -14.52
C TRP A 68 -17.04 -2.66 -14.96
N HIS A 69 -16.28 -3.75 -15.07
CA HIS A 69 -16.82 -5.07 -15.28
C HIS A 69 -17.09 -5.72 -13.93
N ASP A 70 -18.20 -6.44 -13.81
CA ASP A 70 -18.60 -7.15 -12.60
C ASP A 70 -18.69 -6.26 -11.32
N ASN A 71 -18.87 -4.95 -11.52
CA ASN A 71 -18.98 -3.91 -10.45
C ASN A 71 -17.69 -3.71 -9.61
N TYR A 72 -16.54 -4.19 -10.05
CA TYR A 72 -15.28 -3.91 -9.37
C TYR A 72 -14.58 -2.66 -9.94
N PRO A 73 -14.23 -1.68 -9.08
CA PRO A 73 -13.54 -0.45 -9.50
C PRO A 73 -12.04 -0.64 -9.74
N VAL A 74 -11.54 -1.87 -9.59
CA VAL A 74 -10.12 -2.21 -9.71
C VAL A 74 -9.93 -3.49 -10.50
N ARG A 75 -8.80 -3.60 -11.17
CA ARG A 75 -8.37 -4.84 -11.84
C ARG A 75 -6.85 -4.93 -11.94
N PHE A 76 -6.33 -6.13 -12.20
CA PHE A 76 -4.93 -6.25 -12.61
C PHE A 76 -4.73 -5.71 -14.02
N LYS A 77 -3.72 -4.87 -14.16
CA LYS A 77 -3.25 -4.35 -15.46
C LYS A 77 -1.77 -4.61 -15.65
N LYS A 78 -1.40 -4.87 -16.89
CA LYS A 78 -0.01 -4.90 -17.30
C LYS A 78 0.54 -3.49 -17.29
N VAL A 79 1.56 -3.23 -16.46
CA VAL A 79 2.22 -1.94 -16.30
C VAL A 79 3.67 -2.04 -16.74
N GLY A 80 4.17 -1.00 -17.39
CA GLY A 80 5.60 -0.91 -17.70
C GLY A 80 6.43 -0.64 -16.45
N LEU A 81 7.62 -1.19 -16.36
CA LEU A 81 8.56 -1.05 -15.23
C LEU A 81 8.75 0.41 -14.79
N ASN A 82 8.73 1.35 -15.72
CA ASN A 82 8.89 2.78 -15.42
C ASN A 82 7.71 3.41 -14.66
N ASN A 83 6.59 2.73 -14.57
CA ASN A 83 5.38 3.20 -13.89
C ASN A 83 4.98 2.33 -12.71
N ALA A 84 5.71 1.24 -12.45
CA ALA A 84 5.39 0.30 -11.39
C ALA A 84 5.52 0.97 -10.01
N ILE A 85 4.53 0.74 -9.13
CA ILE A 85 4.42 1.29 -7.76
C ILE A 85 5.19 2.61 -7.56
N SER A 86 4.81 3.64 -8.32
CA SER A 86 5.47 4.96 -8.29
C SER A 86 4.48 6.09 -8.03
N TYR A 87 4.91 7.07 -7.24
CA TYR A 87 4.10 8.20 -6.81
C TYR A 87 4.91 9.50 -6.83
N PRO A 88 4.27 10.67 -6.98
CA PRO A 88 4.96 11.96 -6.90
C PRO A 88 5.33 12.29 -5.46
N LEU A 89 6.47 11.77 -4.96
CA LEU A 89 6.88 11.85 -3.55
C LEU A 89 7.92 12.94 -3.31
N PHE A 90 9.05 12.86 -3.99
CA PHE A 90 10.21 13.72 -3.75
C PHE A 90 10.62 14.44 -5.03
N CYS A 91 11.33 15.57 -4.91
CA CYS A 91 12.01 16.16 -6.08
C CYS A 91 13.23 15.28 -6.45
N ASP A 92 13.72 15.42 -7.66
CA ASP A 92 14.85 14.65 -8.21
C ASP A 92 16.07 14.60 -7.26
N LYS A 93 16.44 15.76 -6.69
CA LYS A 93 17.52 15.85 -5.72
C LYS A 93 17.28 14.99 -4.48
N HIS A 94 16.12 15.14 -3.82
CA HIS A 94 15.83 14.44 -2.58
C HIS A 94 15.55 12.95 -2.79
N ASP A 95 14.95 12.57 -3.91
CA ASP A 95 14.77 11.16 -4.26
C ASP A 95 16.13 10.47 -4.40
N THR A 96 17.06 11.09 -5.12
CA THR A 96 18.41 10.57 -5.32
C THR A 96 19.23 10.55 -4.01
N GLU A 97 19.33 11.69 -3.31
CA GLU A 97 20.22 11.81 -2.16
C GLU A 97 19.79 10.98 -0.95
N ILE A 98 18.48 10.91 -0.67
CA ILE A 98 17.94 10.20 0.51
C ILE A 98 18.01 8.69 0.30
N PHE A 99 17.64 8.19 -0.89
CA PHE A 99 17.46 6.76 -1.14
C PHE A 99 18.65 6.08 -1.81
N LEU A 100 19.74 6.81 -2.07
CA LEU A 100 20.97 6.24 -2.63
C LEU A 100 21.41 4.92 -1.96
N PRO A 101 21.35 4.77 -0.61
CA PRO A 101 21.76 3.52 0.05
C PRO A 101 20.94 2.28 -0.34
N ILE A 102 19.68 2.45 -0.73
CA ILE A 102 18.81 1.36 -1.17
C ILE A 102 18.60 1.32 -2.69
N GLU A 103 19.32 2.15 -3.43
CA GLU A 103 19.27 2.22 -4.90
C GLU A 103 20.61 1.97 -5.59
N SER A 104 21.70 1.90 -4.83
CA SER A 104 23.04 1.67 -5.37
C SER A 104 23.69 0.44 -4.76
N GLY A 105 24.30 -0.40 -5.61
CA GLY A 105 25.06 -1.57 -5.17
C GLY A 105 24.19 -2.71 -4.64
N THR A 106 24.81 -3.55 -3.80
CA THR A 106 24.13 -4.65 -3.11
C THR A 106 23.47 -4.11 -1.84
N ILE A 107 22.17 -4.29 -1.71
CA ILE A 107 21.41 -3.87 -0.54
C ILE A 107 21.60 -4.90 0.57
N ASP A 108 21.98 -4.44 1.76
CA ASP A 108 21.91 -5.23 2.98
C ASP A 108 20.50 -5.06 3.59
N PHE A 109 19.69 -6.12 3.57
CA PHE A 109 18.33 -6.13 4.09
C PHE A 109 18.26 -6.24 5.62
N ASP A 110 19.37 -6.59 6.27
CA ASP A 110 19.53 -6.57 7.73
C ASP A 110 20.07 -5.21 8.24
N ASP A 111 20.53 -4.34 7.33
CA ASP A 111 20.95 -3.00 7.70
C ASP A 111 19.76 -2.16 8.14
N TYR A 112 19.82 -1.68 9.38
CA TYR A 112 18.77 -0.89 10.02
C TYR A 112 18.42 0.39 9.24
N ARG A 113 19.41 1.04 8.66
CA ARG A 113 19.20 2.25 7.86
C ARG A 113 18.45 1.94 6.56
N SER A 114 18.78 0.84 5.90
CA SER A 114 18.07 0.38 4.70
C SER A 114 16.60 0.09 5.01
N GLN A 115 16.31 -0.59 6.13
CA GLN A 115 14.96 -0.88 6.58
C GLN A 115 14.15 0.39 6.90
N LEU A 116 14.78 1.38 7.52
CA LEU A 116 14.18 2.70 7.76
C LEU A 116 13.88 3.44 6.45
N LEU A 117 14.76 3.38 5.46
CA LEU A 117 14.57 4.06 4.17
C LEU A 117 13.41 3.46 3.35
N PHE A 118 13.27 2.14 3.31
CA PHE A 118 12.10 1.50 2.70
C PHE A 118 10.81 1.97 3.40
N SER A 119 10.80 1.96 4.72
CA SER A 119 9.63 2.37 5.52
C SER A 119 9.30 3.85 5.35
N TYR A 120 10.32 4.72 5.27
CA TYR A 120 10.14 6.15 5.04
C TYR A 120 9.50 6.42 3.67
N ARG A 121 9.97 5.74 2.62
CA ARG A 121 9.40 5.87 1.28
C ARG A 121 7.94 5.39 1.23
N ALA A 122 7.63 4.27 1.88
CA ALA A 122 6.28 3.71 1.95
C ALA A 122 5.31 4.63 2.71
N VAL A 123 5.72 5.21 3.84
CA VAL A 123 4.92 6.20 4.58
C VAL A 123 4.62 7.43 3.70
N CYS A 124 5.62 7.93 2.98
CA CYS A 124 5.43 9.06 2.07
C CYS A 124 4.47 8.72 0.91
N ALA A 125 4.52 7.50 0.40
CA ALA A 125 3.57 7.05 -0.63
C ALA A 125 2.14 7.01 -0.09
N GLU A 126 1.95 6.47 1.10
CA GLU A 126 0.63 6.39 1.72
C GLU A 126 0.04 7.78 2.03
N ILE A 127 0.87 8.74 2.46
CA ILE A 127 0.47 10.15 2.59
C ILE A 127 -0.04 10.67 1.24
N ARG A 128 0.72 10.48 0.17
CA ARG A 128 0.37 10.98 -1.17
C ARG A 128 -0.92 10.34 -1.70
N LYS A 129 -1.10 9.04 -1.51
CA LYS A 129 -2.33 8.34 -1.88
C LYS A 129 -3.55 8.92 -1.17
N LYS A 130 -3.45 9.17 0.14
CA LYS A 130 -4.55 9.77 0.91
C LYS A 130 -4.84 11.21 0.46
N GLU A 131 -3.82 12.01 0.16
CA GLU A 131 -4.00 13.36 -0.39
C GLU A 131 -4.75 13.34 -1.72
N VAL A 132 -4.41 12.42 -2.62
CA VAL A 132 -5.10 12.20 -3.91
C VAL A 132 -6.54 11.76 -3.67
N ASN A 133 -6.78 10.79 -2.79
CA ASN A 133 -8.11 10.28 -2.47
C ASN A 133 -9.02 11.37 -1.87
N ILE A 134 -8.49 12.21 -0.99
CA ILE A 134 -9.22 13.35 -0.41
C ILE A 134 -9.62 14.35 -1.50
N LEU A 135 -8.70 14.65 -2.42
CA LEU A 135 -8.99 15.55 -3.53
C LEU A 135 -10.08 15.00 -4.45
N GLU A 136 -9.98 13.72 -4.84
CA GLU A 136 -11.01 13.04 -5.64
C GLU A 136 -12.36 13.00 -4.92
N SER A 137 -12.38 12.71 -3.62
CA SER A 137 -13.61 12.67 -2.83
C SER A 137 -14.29 14.03 -2.74
N LYS A 138 -13.56 15.11 -2.52
CA LYS A 138 -14.10 16.47 -2.54
C LYS A 138 -14.75 16.83 -3.88
N GLU A 139 -14.10 16.49 -4.99
CA GLU A 139 -14.65 16.70 -6.32
C GLU A 139 -15.92 15.86 -6.56
N ASN A 140 -15.92 14.61 -6.13
CA ASN A 140 -17.09 13.73 -6.26
C ASN A 140 -18.27 14.20 -5.43
N MET A 141 -18.07 14.63 -4.19
CA MET A 141 -19.13 15.19 -3.33
C MET A 141 -19.75 16.44 -3.91
N THR A 142 -18.97 17.27 -4.62
CA THR A 142 -19.46 18.47 -5.28
C THR A 142 -20.35 18.14 -6.49
N ASN A 143 -20.08 17.04 -7.16
CA ASN A 143 -20.72 16.68 -8.44
C ASN A 143 -21.78 15.56 -8.31
N ILE A 144 -21.81 14.83 -7.18
CA ILE A 144 -22.68 13.67 -6.97
C ILE A 144 -23.26 13.73 -5.54
N GLU A 145 -24.51 14.19 -5.42
CA GLU A 145 -25.18 14.43 -4.13
C GLU A 145 -25.25 13.16 -3.24
N GLU A 146 -25.48 12.00 -3.83
CA GLU A 146 -25.58 10.72 -3.12
C GLU A 146 -24.24 10.23 -2.54
N MET A 147 -23.11 10.81 -2.96
CA MET A 147 -21.79 10.49 -2.43
C MET A 147 -21.41 11.33 -1.20
N SER A 148 -22.27 12.21 -0.70
CA SER A 148 -21.92 13.11 0.40
C SER A 148 -21.55 12.36 1.69
N LEU A 149 -22.38 11.41 2.14
CA LEU A 149 -22.11 10.63 3.37
C LEU A 149 -20.85 9.73 3.27
N ALA A 150 -20.72 9.00 2.17
CA ALA A 150 -19.53 8.17 1.94
C ALA A 150 -18.27 9.04 1.77
N GLY A 151 -18.39 10.17 1.08
CA GLY A 151 -17.33 11.14 0.92
C GLY A 151 -16.89 11.77 2.24
N GLU A 152 -17.80 12.13 3.13
CA GLU A 152 -17.48 12.66 4.46
C GLU A 152 -16.70 11.65 5.30
N ALA A 153 -17.10 10.38 5.31
CA ALA A 153 -16.37 9.32 6.01
C ALA A 153 -14.93 9.16 5.46
N ILE A 154 -14.75 9.22 4.13
CA ILE A 154 -13.45 9.19 3.48
C ILE A 154 -12.61 10.41 3.88
N LEU A 155 -13.21 11.61 3.94
CA LEU A 155 -12.49 12.82 4.34
C LEU A 155 -12.03 12.74 5.80
N VAL A 156 -12.92 12.36 6.72
CA VAL A 156 -12.60 12.23 8.16
C VAL A 156 -11.51 11.15 8.38
N GLY A 157 -11.67 9.97 7.80
CA GLY A 157 -10.68 8.89 7.89
C GLY A 157 -9.36 9.25 7.20
N GLY A 158 -9.43 9.93 6.06
CA GLY A 158 -8.27 10.41 5.33
C GLY A 158 -7.47 11.44 6.11
N ASP A 159 -8.14 12.45 6.70
CA ASP A 159 -7.48 13.47 7.52
C ASP A 159 -6.81 12.88 8.77
N LYS A 160 -7.47 11.93 9.46
CA LYS A 160 -6.88 11.17 10.57
C LYS A 160 -5.65 10.40 10.09
N GLY A 161 -5.77 9.64 9.00
CA GLY A 161 -4.69 8.85 8.45
C GLY A 161 -3.49 9.71 8.01
N ILE A 162 -3.71 10.87 7.39
CA ILE A 162 -2.63 11.80 7.05
C ILE A 162 -1.91 12.33 8.30
N LYS A 163 -2.65 12.65 9.37
CA LYS A 163 -2.04 13.09 10.64
C LYS A 163 -1.17 11.99 11.24
N ASP A 164 -1.65 10.76 11.29
CA ASP A 164 -0.92 9.62 11.83
C ASP A 164 0.33 9.31 10.98
N LEU A 165 0.21 9.30 9.66
CA LEU A 165 1.32 9.07 8.75
C LEU A 165 2.37 10.18 8.80
N ASN A 166 1.98 11.46 8.94
CA ASN A 166 2.92 12.55 9.14
C ASN A 166 3.68 12.43 10.48
N TYR A 167 3.03 11.89 11.51
CA TYR A 167 3.71 11.58 12.76
C TYR A 167 4.77 10.47 12.58
N TYR A 168 4.44 9.37 11.90
CA TYR A 168 5.41 8.32 11.58
C TYR A 168 6.52 8.81 10.64
N LYS A 169 6.19 9.64 9.66
CA LYS A 169 7.17 10.30 8.80
C LYS A 169 8.19 11.08 9.64
N TYR A 170 7.72 11.89 10.59
CA TYR A 170 8.59 12.63 11.51
C TYR A 170 9.46 11.69 12.36
N LEU A 171 8.92 10.61 12.91
CA LEU A 171 9.69 9.64 13.70
C LEU A 171 10.79 8.96 12.87
N LEU A 172 10.48 8.59 11.63
CA LEU A 172 11.46 7.99 10.70
C LEU A 172 12.56 9.00 10.32
N GLU A 173 12.20 10.27 10.06
CA GLU A 173 13.18 11.35 9.78
C GLU A 173 14.10 11.64 10.98
N ASP A 174 13.56 11.61 12.20
CA ASP A 174 14.37 11.74 13.41
C ASP A 174 15.31 10.54 13.59
N GLU A 175 14.80 9.34 13.37
CA GLU A 175 15.59 8.11 13.52
C GLU A 175 16.69 7.98 12.46
N LEU A 176 16.41 8.34 11.21
CA LEU A 176 17.43 8.41 10.15
C LEU A 176 18.59 9.38 10.46
N LYS A 177 18.35 10.38 11.30
CA LYS A 177 19.37 11.35 11.76
C LYS A 177 20.05 10.91 13.04
N THR A 178 19.31 10.29 13.96
CA THR A 178 19.78 10.06 15.35
C THR A 178 20.24 8.64 15.61
N ASN A 179 19.77 7.68 14.83
CA ASN A 179 20.11 6.25 14.91
C ASN A 179 19.99 5.68 16.35
N LYS A 180 18.86 5.95 17.03
CA LYS A 180 18.62 5.58 18.43
C LYS A 180 17.98 4.21 18.63
N GLY A 181 17.70 3.47 17.55
CA GLY A 181 17.07 2.15 17.61
C GLY A 181 15.62 2.20 18.07
N LYS A 182 14.85 3.23 17.64
CA LYS A 182 13.42 3.39 18.03
C LYS A 182 12.47 2.50 17.27
N PHE A 183 12.92 1.84 16.22
CA PHE A 183 12.15 0.89 15.43
C PHE A 183 12.70 -0.51 15.60
N THR A 184 11.83 -1.50 15.51
CA THR A 184 12.20 -2.91 15.45
C THR A 184 11.80 -3.46 14.09
N PHE A 185 12.73 -4.13 13.44
CA PHE A 185 12.52 -4.78 12.15
C PHE A 185 12.84 -6.26 12.25
N PHE A 186 12.13 -7.05 11.44
CA PHE A 186 12.36 -8.48 11.23
C PHE A 186 12.55 -8.69 9.74
N HIS A 187 13.56 -9.46 9.41
CA HIS A 187 13.88 -9.84 8.04
C HIS A 187 13.68 -11.36 7.87
N TYR A 188 12.96 -11.75 6.85
CA TYR A 188 12.66 -13.13 6.49
C TYR A 188 13.00 -13.35 5.03
N SER A 189 13.74 -14.42 4.72
CA SER A 189 14.09 -14.80 3.36
C SER A 189 13.32 -16.03 2.93
N TYR A 190 12.71 -15.97 1.76
CA TYR A 190 11.93 -17.04 1.14
C TYR A 190 12.46 -17.38 -0.24
N PRO A 191 12.16 -18.57 -0.80
CA PRO A 191 12.36 -18.82 -2.23
C PRO A 191 11.65 -17.74 -3.07
N VAL A 192 12.03 -17.65 -4.35
CA VAL A 192 11.41 -16.68 -5.27
C VAL A 192 9.89 -16.84 -5.32
N LEU A 193 9.16 -15.79 -4.98
CA LEU A 193 7.70 -15.74 -4.96
C LEU A 193 7.09 -15.03 -6.17
N ASP A 194 7.91 -14.35 -6.99
CA ASP A 194 7.43 -13.55 -8.13
C ASP A 194 6.40 -12.45 -7.76
N ILE A 195 6.46 -11.95 -6.53
CA ILE A 195 5.56 -10.96 -5.93
C ILE A 195 6.40 -9.82 -5.35
N TYR A 196 5.88 -8.61 -5.38
CA TYR A 196 6.51 -7.45 -4.74
C TYR A 196 5.49 -6.54 -4.08
N SER A 197 5.93 -5.87 -3.02
CA SER A 197 5.14 -4.87 -2.30
C SER A 197 6.03 -3.95 -1.47
N SER A 198 5.60 -2.73 -1.25
CA SER A 198 6.21 -1.85 -0.25
C SER A 198 5.12 -0.94 0.31
N ALA A 199 4.73 -1.15 1.56
CA ALA A 199 3.55 -0.52 2.13
C ALA A 199 3.69 -0.19 3.61
N THR A 200 2.84 0.72 4.04
CA THR A 200 2.57 1.02 5.45
C THR A 200 1.09 0.83 5.70
N MET A 201 0.74 0.11 6.75
CA MET A 201 -0.64 -0.13 7.13
C MET A 201 -0.89 0.17 8.60
N SER A 202 -2.08 0.64 8.96
CA SER A 202 -2.50 0.74 10.35
C SER A 202 -2.69 -0.64 10.93
N TYR A 203 -2.32 -0.84 12.20
CA TYR A 203 -2.52 -2.10 12.93
C TYR A 203 -3.29 -1.85 14.22
N GLU A 204 -4.57 -1.60 14.09
CA GLU A 204 -5.50 -1.46 15.23
C GLU A 204 -6.47 -2.63 15.24
N ILE A 205 -6.60 -3.28 16.39
CA ILE A 205 -7.54 -4.38 16.54
C ILE A 205 -8.71 -3.91 17.40
N PHE A 206 -9.87 -3.82 16.79
CA PHE A 206 -11.12 -3.56 17.50
C PHE A 206 -12.31 -4.20 16.77
N ASP A 207 -13.35 -4.55 17.51
CA ASP A 207 -14.61 -5.03 16.94
C ASP A 207 -15.40 -3.83 16.40
N SER A 208 -15.53 -3.75 15.08
CA SER A 208 -16.27 -2.68 14.41
C SER A 208 -17.77 -2.63 14.78
N LYS A 209 -18.32 -3.71 15.31
CA LYS A 209 -19.70 -3.80 15.80
C LYS A 209 -19.86 -3.30 17.25
N SER A 210 -18.75 -3.11 17.95
CA SER A 210 -18.74 -2.61 19.33
C SER A 210 -18.56 -1.10 19.34
N GLU A 211 -19.63 -0.33 19.53
CA GLU A 211 -19.57 1.14 19.60
C GLU A 211 -18.50 1.62 20.57
N ARG A 212 -18.37 0.98 21.73
CA ARG A 212 -17.36 1.32 22.72
C ARG A 212 -15.95 1.15 22.19
N GLN A 213 -15.63 0.02 21.53
CA GLN A 213 -14.30 -0.23 20.99
C GLN A 213 -13.98 0.72 19.83
N VAL A 214 -14.96 1.03 18.98
CA VAL A 214 -14.83 2.04 17.92
C VAL A 214 -14.52 3.41 18.52
N GLU A 215 -15.26 3.84 19.55
CA GLU A 215 -14.97 5.10 20.23
C GLU A 215 -13.58 5.15 20.86
N GLU A 216 -13.16 4.07 21.52
CA GLU A 216 -11.83 3.96 22.14
C GLU A 216 -10.73 4.05 21.06
N ALA A 217 -10.89 3.34 19.93
CA ALA A 217 -9.95 3.41 18.81
C ALA A 217 -9.88 4.81 18.20
N LEU A 218 -11.03 5.49 18.01
CA LEU A 218 -11.07 6.86 17.47
C LEU A 218 -10.47 7.91 18.42
N LYS A 219 -10.51 7.67 19.74
CA LYS A 219 -9.88 8.53 20.75
C LYS A 219 -8.36 8.36 20.80
N LYS A 220 -7.81 7.28 20.25
CA LYS A 220 -6.36 7.06 20.21
C LYS A 220 -5.68 8.16 19.39
N LYS A 221 -4.70 8.83 19.99
CA LYS A 221 -4.03 9.99 19.37
C LYS A 221 -3.36 9.62 18.05
N VAL A 222 -2.69 8.47 18.01
CA VAL A 222 -2.03 7.91 16.82
C VAL A 222 -2.32 6.42 16.79
N TRP A 223 -2.73 5.91 15.65
CA TRP A 223 -2.88 4.48 15.44
C TRP A 223 -1.53 3.81 15.21
N ASP A 224 -1.38 2.59 15.73
CA ASP A 224 -0.17 1.81 15.51
C ASP A 224 -0.04 1.46 14.02
N ALA A 225 1.19 1.42 13.53
CA ALA A 225 1.47 1.14 12.13
C ALA A 225 2.54 0.07 11.97
N LEU A 226 2.33 -0.80 10.97
CA LEU A 226 3.30 -1.74 10.44
C LEU A 226 3.84 -1.25 9.12
N PHE A 227 5.12 -1.49 8.90
CA PHE A 227 5.81 -1.33 7.62
C PHE A 227 6.09 -2.72 7.07
N ILE A 228 5.74 -2.97 5.83
CA ILE A 228 5.96 -4.27 5.19
C ILE A 228 6.49 -4.10 3.78
N HIS A 229 7.59 -4.80 3.49
CA HIS A 229 8.25 -4.76 2.20
C HIS A 229 8.51 -6.19 1.73
N ILE A 230 8.02 -6.53 0.55
CA ILE A 230 8.23 -7.82 -0.14
C ILE A 230 9.12 -7.50 -1.33
N ILE A 231 10.38 -7.89 -1.24
CA ILE A 231 11.45 -7.42 -2.10
C ILE A 231 12.01 -8.61 -2.89
N PRO A 232 11.65 -8.74 -4.17
CA PRO A 232 12.17 -9.81 -5.00
C PRO A 232 13.66 -9.63 -5.28
N GLN A 233 14.40 -10.75 -5.23
CA GLN A 233 15.77 -10.87 -5.63
C GLN A 233 15.92 -11.96 -6.71
N SER A 234 17.11 -12.12 -7.28
CA SER A 234 17.35 -13.11 -8.33
C SER A 234 17.11 -14.58 -7.89
N SER A 235 17.32 -14.88 -6.62
CA SER A 235 17.24 -16.25 -6.06
C SER A 235 16.36 -16.37 -4.83
N SER A 236 15.80 -15.26 -4.34
CA SER A 236 15.01 -15.22 -3.12
C SER A 236 13.95 -14.12 -3.19
N THR A 237 13.09 -14.07 -2.19
CA THR A 237 12.23 -12.94 -1.88
C THR A 237 12.47 -12.56 -0.43
N GLU A 238 12.89 -11.32 -0.21
CA GLU A 238 13.15 -10.79 1.12
C GLU A 238 11.93 -10.07 1.65
N ILE A 239 11.52 -10.40 2.86
CA ILE A 239 10.37 -9.78 3.53
C ILE A 239 10.88 -9.06 4.77
N ILE A 240 10.72 -7.73 4.77
CA ILE A 240 11.03 -6.88 5.91
C ILE A 240 9.72 -6.42 6.54
N ILE A 241 9.56 -6.63 7.84
CA ILE A 241 8.40 -6.15 8.58
C ILE A 241 8.90 -5.42 9.83
N GLY A 242 8.35 -4.23 10.08
CA GLY A 242 8.78 -3.43 11.22
C GLY A 242 7.70 -2.55 11.82
N TYR A 243 7.99 -2.04 13.01
CA TYR A 243 7.13 -1.12 13.76
C TYR A 243 7.96 -0.21 14.67
N HIS A 244 7.33 0.85 15.16
CA HIS A 244 7.95 1.74 16.14
C HIS A 244 7.75 1.19 17.57
N ASN A 245 8.81 1.12 18.39
CA ASN A 245 8.84 0.44 19.70
C ASN A 245 7.80 0.98 20.70
N ASN A 246 7.42 2.25 20.62
CA ASN A 246 6.39 2.84 21.49
C ASN A 246 4.97 2.82 20.86
N HIS A 247 4.83 2.26 19.67
CA HIS A 247 3.57 2.15 18.92
C HIS A 247 3.41 0.70 18.45
N THR A 248 3.29 -0.20 19.42
CA THR A 248 3.13 -1.63 19.19
C THR A 248 2.23 -2.26 20.24
N SER A 249 1.70 -3.42 19.92
CA SER A 249 0.92 -4.28 20.79
C SER A 249 1.44 -5.71 20.72
N ARG A 250 1.09 -6.55 21.69
CA ARG A 250 1.44 -7.97 21.66
C ARG A 250 0.90 -8.66 20.40
N ASP A 251 -0.33 -8.35 20.01
CA ASP A 251 -0.93 -8.91 18.79
C ASP A 251 -0.15 -8.52 17.52
N MET A 252 0.37 -7.29 17.46
CA MET A 252 1.23 -6.83 16.36
C MET A 252 2.56 -7.58 16.35
N GLU A 253 3.19 -7.74 17.51
CA GLU A 253 4.45 -8.49 17.60
C GLU A 253 4.26 -9.97 17.22
N ASP A 254 3.16 -10.58 17.67
CA ASP A 254 2.83 -11.96 17.30
C ASP A 254 2.53 -12.09 15.80
N TYR A 255 1.85 -11.09 15.20
CA TYR A 255 1.64 -11.04 13.77
C TYR A 255 2.97 -10.96 12.98
N VAL A 256 3.90 -10.11 13.41
CA VAL A 256 5.20 -9.98 12.75
C VAL A 256 5.98 -11.29 12.85
N LYS A 257 6.05 -11.90 14.04
CA LYS A 257 6.73 -13.18 14.26
C LYS A 257 6.09 -14.35 13.48
N SER A 258 4.79 -14.28 13.21
CA SER A 258 4.07 -15.31 12.45
C SER A 258 4.45 -15.38 10.96
N TRP A 259 5.30 -14.48 10.46
CA TRP A 259 5.88 -14.56 9.13
C TRP A 259 7.13 -15.44 9.07
N ASN A 260 7.62 -15.94 10.19
CA ASN A 260 8.82 -16.76 10.24
C ASN A 260 8.54 -18.18 9.74
N SER A 261 9.40 -18.70 8.86
CA SER A 261 9.46 -20.11 8.47
C SER A 261 8.16 -20.72 7.93
N LEU A 262 7.36 -19.91 7.20
CA LEU A 262 6.13 -20.37 6.58
C LEU A 262 6.41 -21.35 5.44
N GLY A 263 5.62 -22.41 5.35
CA GLY A 263 5.57 -23.26 4.15
C GLY A 263 4.92 -22.53 2.96
N ARG A 264 5.04 -23.13 1.75
CA ARG A 264 4.53 -22.50 0.52
C ARG A 264 3.04 -22.16 0.57
N ASP A 265 2.22 -23.05 1.07
CA ASP A 265 0.79 -22.81 1.20
C ASP A 265 0.49 -21.75 2.28
N GLU A 266 1.18 -21.83 3.41
CA GLU A 266 1.01 -20.88 4.51
C GLU A 266 1.35 -19.44 4.09
N ILE A 267 2.46 -19.24 3.35
CA ILE A 267 2.80 -17.92 2.84
C ILE A 267 1.80 -17.44 1.80
N GLY A 268 1.22 -18.32 0.98
CA GLY A 268 0.17 -17.98 0.04
C GLY A 268 -1.09 -17.46 0.71
N TYR A 269 -1.56 -18.11 1.79
CA TYR A 269 -2.66 -17.62 2.64
C TYR A 269 -2.31 -16.27 3.25
N LYS A 270 -1.11 -16.14 3.84
CA LYS A 270 -0.65 -14.92 4.51
C LYS A 270 -0.59 -13.71 3.56
N LEU A 271 -0.06 -13.92 2.36
CA LEU A 271 -0.01 -12.89 1.32
C LEU A 271 -1.41 -12.51 0.84
N THR A 272 -2.30 -13.50 0.70
CA THR A 272 -3.68 -13.24 0.27
C THR A 272 -4.43 -12.42 1.33
N ASP A 273 -4.32 -12.76 2.61
CA ASP A 273 -4.89 -11.97 3.71
C ASP A 273 -4.36 -10.53 3.69
N LEU A 274 -3.04 -10.36 3.55
CA LEU A 274 -2.39 -9.05 3.47
C LEU A 274 -2.96 -8.20 2.33
N PHE A 275 -3.06 -8.75 1.14
CA PHE A 275 -3.46 -8.02 -0.07
C PHE A 275 -4.98 -7.82 -0.21
N VAL A 276 -5.78 -8.68 0.40
CA VAL A 276 -7.24 -8.49 0.45
C VAL A 276 -7.61 -7.38 1.41
N VAL A 277 -6.94 -7.28 2.56
CA VAL A 277 -7.42 -6.48 3.70
C VAL A 277 -6.61 -5.21 3.93
N HIS A 278 -5.28 -5.27 3.75
CA HIS A 278 -4.39 -4.27 4.33
C HIS A 278 -3.56 -3.49 3.31
N VAL A 279 -3.15 -4.10 2.21
CA VAL A 279 -2.14 -3.53 1.31
C VAL A 279 -2.65 -3.47 -0.13
N GLU A 280 -2.63 -2.26 -0.68
CA GLU A 280 -3.00 -1.98 -2.07
C GLU A 280 -1.78 -1.94 -3.01
N ASP A 281 -0.60 -1.55 -2.48
CA ASP A 281 0.64 -1.37 -3.25
C ASP A 281 1.40 -2.69 -3.40
N TRP A 282 0.96 -3.52 -4.32
CA TRP A 282 1.62 -4.78 -4.65
C TRP A 282 1.44 -5.16 -6.10
N GLY A 283 2.29 -6.04 -6.57
CA GLY A 283 2.21 -6.54 -7.93
C GLY A 283 2.85 -7.91 -8.10
N LEU A 284 2.69 -8.43 -9.31
CA LEU A 284 3.10 -9.77 -9.71
C LEU A 284 3.99 -9.73 -10.95
N SER A 285 4.92 -10.69 -11.04
CA SER A 285 5.54 -11.06 -12.30
C SER A 285 4.49 -11.58 -13.30
N PRO A 286 4.61 -11.28 -14.60
CA PRO A 286 3.82 -11.97 -15.63
C PRO A 286 3.93 -13.50 -15.54
N ARG A 287 5.09 -14.03 -15.14
CA ARG A 287 5.30 -15.49 -14.97
C ARG A 287 4.35 -16.11 -13.96
N LEU A 288 4.04 -15.40 -12.86
CA LEU A 288 3.09 -15.86 -11.86
C LEU A 288 1.66 -15.53 -12.26
N PHE A 289 1.41 -14.31 -12.74
CA PHE A 289 0.08 -13.84 -13.13
C PHE A 289 -0.61 -14.78 -14.13
N GLU A 290 0.12 -15.20 -15.18
CA GLU A 290 -0.40 -16.06 -16.24
C GLU A 290 -0.74 -17.48 -15.77
N LYS A 291 -0.22 -17.90 -14.61
CA LYS A 291 -0.55 -19.21 -14.00
C LYS A 291 -1.78 -19.17 -13.09
N ILE A 292 -2.21 -18.00 -12.66
CA ILE A 292 -3.36 -17.86 -11.75
C ILE A 292 -4.65 -17.91 -12.59
N PRO A 293 -5.56 -18.86 -12.34
CA PRO A 293 -6.83 -18.93 -13.03
C PRO A 293 -7.71 -17.69 -12.82
N GLU A 294 -8.46 -17.26 -13.82
CA GLU A 294 -9.29 -16.06 -13.77
C GLU A 294 -10.33 -16.09 -12.62
N GLU A 295 -10.90 -17.26 -12.35
CA GLU A 295 -11.85 -17.44 -11.24
C GLU A 295 -11.21 -17.13 -9.87
N ARG A 296 -9.90 -17.35 -9.70
CA ARG A 296 -9.20 -16.99 -8.46
C ARG A 296 -9.10 -15.49 -8.29
N PHE A 297 -8.84 -14.75 -9.36
CA PHE A 297 -8.84 -13.27 -9.31
C PHE A 297 -10.24 -12.73 -9.02
N ARG A 298 -11.30 -13.32 -9.62
CA ARG A 298 -12.67 -12.94 -9.32
C ARG A 298 -12.98 -13.13 -7.84
N LYS A 299 -12.62 -14.27 -7.27
CA LYS A 299 -12.79 -14.54 -5.84
C LYS A 299 -12.01 -13.58 -4.96
N PHE A 300 -10.78 -13.23 -5.35
CA PHE A 300 -9.95 -12.24 -4.67
C PHE A 300 -10.65 -10.86 -4.63
N PHE A 301 -11.19 -10.37 -5.74
CA PHE A 301 -11.90 -9.09 -5.78
C PHE A 301 -13.23 -9.12 -5.01
N GLU A 302 -13.96 -10.24 -5.01
CA GLU A 302 -15.13 -10.42 -4.14
C GLU A 302 -14.77 -10.25 -2.66
N LEU A 303 -13.66 -10.84 -2.24
CA LEU A 303 -13.16 -10.73 -0.87
C LEU A 303 -12.71 -9.29 -0.56
N GLN A 304 -11.96 -8.64 -1.46
CA GLN A 304 -11.61 -7.23 -1.30
C GLN A 304 -12.85 -6.35 -1.13
N ALA A 305 -13.86 -6.49 -1.97
CA ALA A 305 -15.11 -5.75 -1.85
C ALA A 305 -15.82 -6.02 -0.51
N LYS A 306 -15.86 -7.29 -0.08
CA LYS A 306 -16.44 -7.67 1.22
C LYS A 306 -15.73 -7.02 2.39
N TYR A 307 -14.39 -6.98 2.38
CA TYR A 307 -13.58 -6.47 3.50
C TYR A 307 -13.29 -4.98 3.41
N SER A 308 -13.45 -4.33 2.25
CA SER A 308 -13.30 -2.87 2.11
C SER A 308 -14.32 -2.06 2.91
N THR A 309 -15.48 -2.65 3.24
CA THR A 309 -16.55 -2.02 4.03
C THR A 309 -16.41 -2.28 5.53
N VAL A 310 -15.49 -3.15 5.93
CA VAL A 310 -15.23 -3.49 7.34
C VAL A 310 -14.14 -2.56 7.86
N VAL A 311 -14.52 -1.55 8.62
CA VAL A 311 -13.56 -0.71 9.33
C VAL A 311 -12.87 -1.58 10.40
N ALA A 312 -11.65 -2.00 10.11
CA ALA A 312 -10.66 -2.49 11.06
C ALA A 312 -10.95 -3.79 11.85
N GLU A 313 -11.40 -4.87 11.23
CA GLU A 313 -11.19 -6.21 11.77
C GLU A 313 -9.82 -6.76 11.31
N GLN A 314 -8.76 -6.47 12.03
CA GLN A 314 -7.38 -6.79 11.59
C GLN A 314 -6.92 -8.22 11.89
N LYS A 315 -7.67 -9.01 12.62
CA LYS A 315 -7.48 -10.47 12.73
C LYS A 315 -8.19 -11.22 11.60
N THR A 316 -8.12 -10.69 10.39
CA THR A 316 -8.89 -11.25 9.28
C THR A 316 -8.09 -12.37 8.64
N ASN A 317 -8.55 -13.60 8.85
CA ASN A 317 -8.21 -14.72 7.99
C ASN A 317 -9.34 -14.84 6.96
N VAL A 318 -9.04 -14.49 5.71
CA VAL A 318 -10.05 -14.55 4.63
C VAL A 318 -10.36 -15.98 4.20
N GLY A 319 -9.58 -16.97 4.69
CA GLY A 319 -9.77 -18.38 4.41
C GLY A 319 -9.57 -18.73 2.94
N TYR A 320 -8.74 -17.97 2.23
CA TYR A 320 -8.50 -18.10 0.81
C TYR A 320 -7.02 -17.96 0.46
N ASN A 321 -6.54 -18.74 -0.49
CA ASN A 321 -5.20 -18.67 -1.03
C ASN A 321 -5.26 -18.41 -2.55
N LEU A 322 -4.98 -17.17 -2.96
CA LEU A 322 -4.90 -16.78 -4.37
C LEU A 322 -3.84 -17.58 -5.12
N PHE A 323 -2.77 -17.95 -4.42
CA PHE A 323 -1.54 -18.53 -4.96
C PHE A 323 -1.44 -20.05 -4.76
N GLU A 324 -2.53 -20.72 -4.39
CA GLU A 324 -2.54 -22.16 -4.08
C GLU A 324 -1.86 -23.01 -5.15
N GLY A 325 -0.81 -23.74 -4.75
CA GLY A 325 -0.04 -24.62 -5.62
C GLY A 325 0.88 -23.89 -6.63
N LEU A 326 1.09 -22.57 -6.50
CA LEU A 326 1.86 -21.76 -7.45
C LEU A 326 3.16 -21.16 -6.86
N LEU A 327 3.25 -20.99 -5.53
CA LEU A 327 4.44 -20.47 -4.84
C LEU A 327 5.44 -21.56 -4.48
#